data_e2a9af595603124fcff5ba7b8a33cf39
#
_entry.id   e2a9af595603124fcff5ba7b8a33cf39
#
_cell.length_a   1.000
_cell.length_b   1.000
_cell.length_c   1.000
_cell.angle_alpha   90.00
_cell.angle_beta   90.00
_cell.angle_gamma   90.00
#
_symmetry.space_group_name_H-M   'P 1'
#
loop_
_entity.id
_entity.type
_entity.pdbx_description
1 polymer ?
#
loop_
_entity_poly.entity_id
_entity_poly.type
_entity_poly.pdbx_seq_one_letter_code
_entity_poly.pdbx_strand_id
1 'polypeptide(L)'
;SSPSSAMMLLLVIFEYFQLPLGSSFTSHLPSMMHRPLSPSSFFKKLTELHPSVSITEDIAGGVAPDFQAAGFTRPDSVSLIAGGRFAGHLVSPRSAQEYGVDTNGADDHEFPTSIAMAPGSLPTDDVLRELGTGLYIGNLWYLNFSDRSACRTTGMTRFGTFWVEDGEIVAPIDVLRFDDTAFHLLG
;
A
#
# COMPACT_ATOMS: atom_id res chain seq x y z
N SER A 1 10.66 -19.30 -4.34
CA SER A 1 9.47 -18.58 -3.90
C SER A 1 9.04 -17.68 -5.05
N SER A 2 7.91 -17.99 -5.69
CA SER A 2 7.45 -17.25 -6.85
C SER A 2 6.87 -15.89 -6.42
N PRO A 3 7.18 -14.79 -7.14
CA PRO A 3 6.68 -13.45 -6.84
C PRO A 3 5.17 -13.26 -7.10
N SER A 4 4.49 -14.27 -7.63
CA SER A 4 3.11 -14.18 -8.11
C SER A 4 2.05 -14.07 -7.01
N SER A 5 2.23 -14.70 -5.86
CA SER A 5 1.22 -14.72 -4.80
C SER A 5 1.12 -13.38 -4.05
N ALA A 6 2.25 -12.70 -3.85
CA ALA A 6 2.28 -11.39 -3.19
C ALA A 6 1.62 -10.29 -4.05
N MET A 7 1.75 -10.37 -5.37
CA MET A 7 1.23 -9.37 -6.29
C MET A 7 -0.29 -9.40 -6.40
N MET A 8 -0.92 -10.57 -6.33
CA MET A 8 -2.39 -10.68 -6.32
C MET A 8 -3.01 -10.16 -5.03
N LEU A 9 -2.38 -10.43 -3.89
CA LEU A 9 -2.84 -9.94 -2.60
C LEU A 9 -2.78 -8.40 -2.53
N LEU A 10 -1.79 -7.80 -3.17
CA LEU A 10 -1.59 -6.35 -3.15
C LEU A 10 -2.58 -5.60 -4.04
N LEU A 11 -2.96 -6.13 -5.20
CA LEU A 11 -3.96 -5.51 -6.08
C LEU A 11 -5.30 -5.32 -5.34
N VAL A 12 -5.65 -6.26 -4.49
CA VAL A 12 -6.89 -6.22 -3.69
C VAL A 12 -6.76 -5.27 -2.49
N ILE A 13 -5.60 -5.17 -1.87
CA ILE A 13 -5.34 -4.19 -0.80
C ILE A 13 -5.45 -2.75 -1.36
N PHE A 14 -5.02 -2.53 -2.61
CA PHE A 14 -5.01 -1.23 -3.25
C PHE A 14 -6.39 -0.68 -3.62
N GLU A 15 -7.30 -1.51 -4.15
CA GLU A 15 -8.68 -1.06 -4.44
C GLU A 15 -9.44 -0.62 -3.19
N TYR A 16 -9.08 -1.13 -2.03
CA TYR A 16 -9.74 -0.79 -0.76
C TYR A 16 -9.21 0.49 -0.09
N PHE A 17 -8.01 0.94 -0.42
CA PHE A 17 -7.45 2.20 0.09
C PHE A 17 -8.07 3.45 -0.53
N GLN A 18 -8.89 3.29 -1.57
CA GLN A 18 -9.61 4.38 -2.25
C GLN A 18 -10.92 4.81 -1.56
N LEU A 19 -11.30 4.22 -0.42
CA LEU A 19 -12.50 4.67 0.28
C LEU A 19 -12.20 5.91 1.13
N PRO A 20 -12.98 7.01 0.95
CA PRO A 20 -12.83 8.19 1.79
C PRO A 20 -13.14 7.80 3.24
N LEU A 21 -12.16 7.89 4.10
CA LEU A 21 -12.36 7.83 5.55
C LEU A 21 -13.22 9.04 5.92
N GLY A 22 -14.52 8.77 6.07
CA GLY A 22 -15.49 9.74 6.55
C GLY A 22 -14.99 10.41 7.84
N SER A 23 -15.01 11.70 7.82
CA SER A 23 -14.77 12.61 8.93
C SER A 23 -15.52 12.17 10.21
N SER A 24 -14.86 11.55 11.17
CA SER A 24 -15.26 11.44 12.58
C SER A 24 -14.25 10.67 13.42
N PHE A 25 -13.05 11.16 13.60
CA PHE A 25 -12.21 10.74 14.73
C PHE A 25 -11.23 11.84 15.14
N THR A 26 -11.77 13.01 15.47
CA THR A 26 -11.02 14.05 16.18
C THR A 26 -11.65 14.26 17.55
N SER A 27 -11.31 13.43 18.51
CA SER A 27 -11.29 13.86 19.93
C SER A 27 -10.68 12.73 20.79
N HIS A 28 -9.65 13.11 21.55
CA HIS A 28 -8.97 12.39 22.61
C HIS A 28 -7.72 11.60 22.21
N LEU A 29 -6.62 12.35 21.97
CA LEU A 29 -5.28 11.84 22.28
C LEU A 29 -4.72 12.66 23.46
N PRO A 30 -4.33 12.01 24.56
CA PRO A 30 -3.59 12.70 25.61
C PRO A 30 -2.20 13.08 25.09
N SER A 31 -1.82 14.31 25.39
CA SER A 31 -0.50 14.90 25.15
C SER A 31 0.57 14.05 25.81
N MET A 32 1.16 13.14 25.09
CA MET A 32 2.46 12.59 25.40
C MET A 32 3.42 13.01 24.30
N MET A 33 4.40 13.83 24.69
CA MET A 33 5.58 14.20 23.91
C MET A 33 6.25 12.95 23.34
N HIS A 34 5.87 12.55 22.14
CA HIS A 34 6.71 11.70 21.32
C HIS A 34 7.38 12.62 20.31
N ARG A 35 8.72 12.71 20.36
CA ARG A 35 9.51 13.22 19.26
C ARG A 35 8.98 12.55 18.00
N PRO A 36 8.51 13.30 17.00
CA PRO A 36 8.16 12.70 15.73
C PRO A 36 9.43 12.01 15.22
N LEU A 37 9.35 10.68 15.07
CA LEU A 37 10.38 9.97 14.32
C LEU A 37 10.38 10.61 12.94
N SER A 38 11.55 11.14 12.52
CA SER A 38 11.62 11.72 11.18
C SER A 38 11.09 10.70 10.18
N PRO A 39 10.30 11.10 9.18
CA PRO A 39 9.79 10.18 8.17
C PRO A 39 10.87 9.23 7.64
N SER A 40 12.11 9.72 7.47
CA SER A 40 13.26 8.94 7.05
C SER A 40 13.63 7.77 7.95
N SER A 41 13.34 7.79 9.25
CA SER A 41 13.66 6.66 10.15
C SER A 41 12.63 5.55 10.08
N PHE A 42 11.37 5.89 9.82
CA PHE A 42 10.31 4.90 9.56
C PHE A 42 10.56 4.18 8.23
N PHE A 43 10.95 4.92 7.20
CA PHE A 43 11.21 4.39 5.86
C PHE A 43 12.55 3.65 5.74
N LYS A 44 13.53 3.89 6.60
CA LYS A 44 14.77 3.07 6.63
C LYS A 44 14.52 1.60 6.96
N LYS A 45 13.42 1.26 7.62
CA LYS A 45 12.99 -0.12 7.85
C LYS A 45 12.27 -0.75 6.65
N LEU A 46 11.84 0.06 5.65
CA LEU A 46 11.23 -0.39 4.40
C LEU A 46 12.26 -0.90 3.37
N THR A 47 13.47 -1.21 3.78
CA THR A 47 14.59 -1.44 2.86
C THR A 47 14.66 -2.83 2.24
N GLU A 48 13.66 -3.69 2.41
CA GLU A 48 13.76 -5.08 1.94
C GLU A 48 12.43 -5.63 1.38
N LEU A 49 11.77 -4.86 0.52
CA LEU A 49 10.70 -5.42 -0.29
C LEU A 49 11.29 -6.14 -1.50
N HIS A 50 10.52 -7.04 -2.10
CA HIS A 50 10.97 -7.74 -3.31
C HIS A 50 11.35 -6.73 -4.41
N PRO A 51 12.43 -6.95 -5.17
CA PRO A 51 12.89 -6.00 -6.20
C PRO A 51 11.88 -5.68 -7.31
N SER A 52 10.86 -6.50 -7.49
CA SER A 52 9.76 -6.22 -8.43
C SER A 52 8.77 -5.16 -7.93
N VAL A 53 8.82 -4.80 -6.64
CA VAL A 53 7.89 -3.84 -6.04
C VAL A 53 8.36 -2.42 -6.34
N SER A 54 7.55 -1.68 -7.08
CA SER A 54 7.70 -0.25 -7.29
C SER A 54 6.36 0.44 -7.10
N ILE A 55 6.34 1.47 -6.26
CA ILE A 55 5.13 2.20 -5.86
C ILE A 55 5.37 3.69 -6.06
N THR A 56 4.43 4.33 -6.73
CA THR A 56 4.44 5.77 -6.98
C THR A 56 3.15 6.40 -6.50
N GLU A 57 3.20 7.64 -6.10
CA GLU A 57 2.05 8.53 -6.11
C GLU A 57 1.95 9.07 -7.54
N ASP A 58 0.96 8.60 -8.30
CA ASP A 58 0.75 8.96 -9.71
C ASP A 58 -0.38 10.00 -9.80
N ILE A 59 -0.02 11.28 -9.77
CA ILE A 59 -0.99 12.38 -9.81
C ILE A 59 -1.54 12.53 -11.24
N ALA A 60 -0.68 12.46 -12.23
CA ALA A 60 -1.07 12.64 -13.64
C ALA A 60 -2.00 11.54 -14.15
N GLY A 61 -1.77 10.28 -13.76
CA GLY A 61 -2.63 9.14 -14.15
C GLY A 61 -3.78 8.86 -13.18
N GLY A 62 -3.80 9.50 -12.00
CA GLY A 62 -4.76 9.26 -10.94
C GLY A 62 -6.00 10.16 -11.02
N VAL A 63 -6.82 10.08 -9.98
CA VAL A 63 -8.05 10.89 -9.84
C VAL A 63 -7.87 12.12 -8.95
N ALA A 64 -6.75 12.24 -8.26
CA ALA A 64 -6.46 13.38 -7.42
C ALA A 64 -6.07 14.60 -8.26
N PRO A 65 -6.44 15.83 -7.84
CA PRO A 65 -6.00 17.01 -8.52
C PRO A 65 -4.49 17.24 -8.39
N ASP A 66 -3.91 17.93 -9.36
CA ASP A 66 -2.49 18.32 -9.39
C ASP A 66 -2.15 19.51 -8.47
N PHE A 67 -3.07 19.87 -7.59
CA PHE A 67 -2.89 20.90 -6.57
C PHE A 67 -3.52 20.49 -5.24
N GLN A 68 -3.05 21.05 -4.15
CA GLN A 68 -3.63 20.86 -2.82
C GLN A 68 -4.35 22.16 -2.34
N ALA A 69 -5.12 22.06 -1.25
CA ALA A 69 -6.02 23.11 -0.77
C ALA A 69 -5.34 24.47 -0.48
N ALA A 70 -4.04 24.50 -0.16
CA ALA A 70 -3.28 25.73 0.05
C ALA A 70 -2.71 26.32 -1.27
N GLY A 71 -3.03 25.74 -2.42
CA GLY A 71 -2.70 26.27 -3.75
C GLY A 71 -1.33 25.85 -4.27
N PHE A 72 -0.63 24.94 -3.60
CA PHE A 72 0.61 24.39 -4.12
C PHE A 72 0.33 23.33 -5.19
N THR A 73 1.08 23.40 -6.30
CA THR A 73 1.02 22.39 -7.35
C THR A 73 1.80 21.13 -6.94
N ARG A 74 1.34 20.00 -7.43
CA ARG A 74 1.96 18.67 -7.23
C ARG A 74 2.65 18.24 -8.53
N PRO A 75 3.75 17.51 -8.46
CA PRO A 75 4.39 16.95 -9.66
C PRO A 75 3.51 15.85 -10.26
N ASP A 76 3.78 15.50 -11.51
CA ASP A 76 3.06 14.42 -12.23
C ASP A 76 3.11 13.09 -11.45
N SER A 77 4.24 12.81 -10.81
CA SER A 77 4.41 11.62 -9.96
C SER A 77 5.47 11.80 -8.89
N VAL A 78 5.37 11.04 -7.79
CA VAL A 78 6.39 10.91 -6.76
C VAL A 78 6.71 9.45 -6.55
N SER A 79 7.96 9.04 -6.79
CA SER A 79 8.40 7.66 -6.51
C SER A 79 8.54 7.47 -5.00
N LEU A 80 7.78 6.53 -4.45
CA LEU A 80 7.81 6.18 -3.02
C LEU A 80 8.71 4.98 -2.78
N ILE A 81 8.56 3.95 -3.60
CA ILE A 81 9.39 2.73 -3.59
C ILE A 81 9.80 2.43 -5.03
N ALA A 82 11.07 2.17 -5.24
CA ALA A 82 11.63 1.78 -6.52
C ALA A 82 12.49 0.52 -6.37
N GLY A 83 12.11 -0.55 -7.08
CA GLY A 83 12.85 -1.81 -7.01
C GLY A 83 12.97 -2.37 -5.60
N GLY A 84 11.89 -2.34 -4.82
CA GLY A 84 11.84 -2.81 -3.43
C GLY A 84 12.49 -1.89 -2.41
N ARG A 85 13.01 -0.73 -2.83
CA ARG A 85 13.75 0.19 -1.95
C ARG A 85 13.01 1.52 -1.81
N PHE A 86 13.15 2.13 -0.64
CA PHE A 86 12.68 3.50 -0.42
C PHE A 86 13.31 4.47 -1.41
N ALA A 87 12.47 5.19 -2.15
CA ALA A 87 12.90 6.16 -3.15
C ALA A 87 12.60 7.60 -2.75
N GLY A 88 11.49 7.83 -2.07
CA GLY A 88 11.06 9.15 -1.65
C GLY A 88 9.82 9.13 -0.76
N HIS A 89 9.38 10.30 -0.36
CA HIS A 89 8.17 10.47 0.45
C HIS A 89 7.42 11.73 0.05
N LEU A 90 6.19 11.83 0.50
CA LEU A 90 5.37 13.02 0.33
C LEU A 90 5.80 14.06 1.37
N VAL A 91 5.98 15.31 0.92
CA VAL A 91 6.46 16.43 1.76
C VAL A 91 5.53 17.61 1.58
N SER A 92 4.80 17.95 2.62
CA SER A 92 3.98 19.15 2.64
C SER A 92 4.84 20.42 2.69
N PRO A 93 4.32 21.56 2.25
CA PRO A 93 5.01 22.86 2.39
C PRO A 93 5.39 23.19 3.85
N ARG A 94 4.56 22.74 4.79
CA ARG A 94 4.81 22.89 6.23
C ARG A 94 6.03 22.07 6.68
N SER A 95 6.05 20.77 6.36
CA SER A 95 7.18 19.90 6.71
C SER A 95 8.45 20.34 6.00
N ALA A 96 8.35 20.79 4.75
CA ALA A 96 9.48 21.34 4.02
C ALA A 96 10.14 22.52 4.77
N GLN A 97 9.33 23.43 5.28
CA GLN A 97 9.81 24.57 6.07
C GLN A 97 10.38 24.14 7.43
N GLU A 98 9.72 23.19 8.11
CA GLU A 98 10.12 22.71 9.43
C GLU A 98 11.46 21.95 9.39
N TYR A 99 11.67 21.13 8.36
CA TYR A 99 12.85 20.25 8.25
C TYR A 99 13.92 20.74 7.26
N GLY A 100 13.69 21.84 6.55
CA GLY A 100 14.63 22.39 5.59
C GLY A 100 14.84 21.51 4.35
N VAL A 101 13.78 20.87 3.87
CA VAL A 101 13.79 20.01 2.68
C VAL A 101 12.85 20.56 1.60
N ASP A 102 12.98 20.11 0.36
CA ASP A 102 12.09 20.52 -0.72
C ASP A 102 10.70 19.90 -0.56
N THR A 103 9.66 20.70 -0.84
CA THR A 103 8.29 20.20 -0.90
C THR A 103 7.97 19.60 -2.27
N ASN A 104 7.11 18.59 -2.30
CA ASN A 104 6.46 18.11 -3.52
C ASN A 104 4.95 18.41 -3.54
N GLY A 105 4.54 19.41 -2.78
CA GLY A 105 3.16 19.90 -2.77
C GLY A 105 2.15 18.94 -2.13
N ALA A 106 2.60 18.01 -1.31
CA ALA A 106 1.71 17.14 -0.55
C ALA A 106 0.80 17.94 0.38
N ASP A 107 -0.34 17.36 0.75
CA ASP A 107 -1.21 17.95 1.77
C ASP A 107 -0.60 17.83 3.18
N ASP A 108 -1.26 18.42 4.17
CA ASP A 108 -0.78 18.44 5.56
C ASP A 108 -0.69 17.05 6.21
N HIS A 109 -1.35 16.06 5.65
CA HIS A 109 -1.33 14.68 6.15
C HIS A 109 -0.21 13.84 5.53
N GLU A 110 0.34 14.30 4.39
CA GLU A 110 1.39 13.60 3.63
C GLU A 110 0.99 12.16 3.26
N PHE A 111 -0.31 11.94 3.06
CA PHE A 111 -0.85 10.66 2.61
C PHE A 111 -0.95 10.59 1.09
N PRO A 112 -0.62 9.44 0.50
CA PRO A 112 -0.85 9.24 -0.92
C PRO A 112 -2.34 9.18 -1.23
N THR A 113 -2.74 9.79 -2.35
CA THR A 113 -4.11 9.88 -2.83
C THR A 113 -4.33 9.20 -4.17
N SER A 114 -3.26 8.93 -4.91
CA SER A 114 -3.26 8.30 -6.23
C SER A 114 -2.13 7.29 -6.33
N ILE A 115 -2.13 6.32 -5.42
CA ILE A 115 -1.09 5.30 -5.41
C ILE A 115 -1.19 4.41 -6.66
N ALA A 116 -0.09 4.22 -7.36
CA ALA A 116 0.06 3.25 -8.42
C ALA A 116 1.20 2.27 -8.10
N MET A 117 0.97 1.01 -8.39
CA MET A 117 2.00 -0.03 -8.32
C MET A 117 2.36 -0.49 -9.72
N ALA A 118 3.65 -0.61 -10.00
CA ALA A 118 4.10 -1.11 -11.29
C ALA A 118 3.58 -2.53 -11.54
N PRO A 119 3.06 -2.83 -12.74
CA PRO A 119 2.58 -4.15 -13.07
C PRO A 119 3.74 -5.16 -13.09
N GLY A 120 3.43 -6.41 -12.76
CA GLY A 120 4.35 -7.52 -12.98
C GLY A 120 4.35 -7.98 -14.44
N SER A 121 5.17 -8.97 -14.73
CA SER A 121 5.29 -9.57 -16.08
C SER A 121 4.40 -10.80 -16.29
N LEU A 122 3.72 -11.29 -15.25
CA LEU A 122 2.86 -12.47 -15.34
C LEU A 122 1.53 -12.12 -16.01
N PRO A 123 1.16 -12.73 -17.14
CA PRO A 123 -0.14 -12.57 -17.74
C PRO A 123 -1.26 -13.06 -16.80
N THR A 124 -2.39 -12.37 -16.79
CA THR A 124 -3.52 -12.71 -15.92
C THR A 124 -4.04 -14.13 -16.16
N ASP A 125 -4.04 -14.58 -17.41
CA ASP A 125 -4.50 -15.92 -17.79
C ASP A 125 -3.59 -17.05 -17.30
N ASP A 126 -2.34 -16.71 -16.94
CA ASP A 126 -1.36 -17.67 -16.46
C ASP A 126 -1.31 -17.77 -14.92
N VAL A 127 -2.06 -16.91 -14.21
CA VAL A 127 -2.00 -16.79 -12.75
C VAL A 127 -2.28 -18.11 -12.04
N LEU A 128 -3.32 -18.84 -12.41
CA LEU A 128 -3.66 -20.13 -11.78
C LEU A 128 -2.59 -21.19 -12.06
N ARG A 129 -2.10 -21.24 -13.30
CA ARG A 129 -1.04 -22.18 -13.68
C ARG A 129 0.26 -21.91 -12.89
N GLU A 130 0.65 -20.66 -12.74
CA GLU A 130 1.85 -20.28 -12.00
C GLU A 130 1.67 -20.44 -10.48
N LEU A 131 0.43 -20.30 -9.97
CA LEU A 131 0.10 -20.62 -8.59
C LEU A 131 0.33 -22.11 -8.29
N GLY A 132 0.04 -22.99 -9.27
CA GLY A 132 0.12 -24.42 -9.10
C GLY A 132 -0.90 -24.92 -8.09
N THR A 133 -0.49 -25.11 -6.84
CA THR A 133 -1.39 -25.50 -5.74
C THR A 133 -1.36 -24.43 -4.65
N GLY A 134 -2.54 -23.93 -4.26
CA GLY A 134 -2.66 -22.89 -3.26
C GLY A 134 -4.03 -22.23 -3.20
N LEU A 135 -4.07 -21.04 -2.60
CA LEU A 135 -5.28 -20.24 -2.47
C LEU A 135 -5.32 -19.14 -3.54
N TYR A 136 -6.40 -19.11 -4.30
CA TYR A 136 -6.76 -17.97 -5.12
C TYR A 136 -7.77 -17.11 -4.37
N ILE A 137 -7.37 -15.86 -4.07
CA ILE A 137 -8.18 -14.92 -3.29
C ILE A 137 -8.58 -13.77 -4.21
N GLY A 138 -9.86 -13.70 -4.55
CA GLY A 138 -10.42 -12.68 -5.44
C GLY A 138 -10.74 -11.36 -4.75
N ASN A 139 -10.90 -11.35 -3.41
CA ASN A 139 -11.23 -10.14 -2.67
C ASN A 139 -10.83 -10.23 -1.20
N LEU A 140 -10.33 -9.12 -0.66
CA LEU A 140 -10.09 -8.95 0.77
C LEU A 140 -11.11 -7.97 1.37
N TRP A 141 -11.44 -8.18 2.63
CA TRP A 141 -12.45 -7.42 3.35
C TRP A 141 -12.00 -7.11 4.77
N TYR A 142 -12.55 -6.05 5.34
CA TYR A 142 -12.33 -5.67 6.73
C TYR A 142 -10.85 -5.49 7.07
N LEU A 143 -10.15 -4.77 6.19
CA LEU A 143 -8.73 -4.47 6.38
C LEU A 143 -8.55 -3.42 7.48
N ASN A 144 -7.68 -3.71 8.44
CA ASN A 144 -7.32 -2.83 9.53
C ASN A 144 -5.84 -2.97 9.89
N PHE A 145 -5.26 -1.91 10.44
CA PHE A 145 -3.95 -2.02 11.06
C PHE A 145 -4.07 -2.67 12.44
N SER A 146 -3.50 -3.85 12.62
CA SER A 146 -3.34 -4.49 13.93
C SER A 146 -2.12 -3.93 14.71
N ASP A 147 -1.06 -3.54 13.99
CA ASP A 147 0.09 -2.80 14.53
C ASP A 147 0.67 -1.87 13.45
N ARG A 148 0.47 -0.58 13.60
CA ARG A 148 0.98 0.44 12.65
C ARG A 148 2.50 0.52 12.66
N SER A 149 3.14 0.34 13.81
CA SER A 149 4.59 0.43 13.94
C SER A 149 5.32 -0.70 13.21
N ALA A 150 4.68 -1.87 13.14
CA ALA A 150 5.16 -3.04 12.43
C ALA A 150 4.63 -3.13 10.99
N CYS A 151 3.85 -2.16 10.51
CA CYS A 151 3.10 -2.24 9.24
C CYS A 151 2.29 -3.53 9.14
N ARG A 152 1.69 -3.98 10.26
CA ARG A 152 0.91 -5.20 10.36
C ARG A 152 -0.56 -4.91 10.08
N THR A 153 -1.12 -5.68 9.16
CA THR A 153 -2.51 -5.57 8.73
C THR A 153 -3.23 -6.88 8.99
N THR A 154 -4.43 -6.77 9.55
CA THR A 154 -5.36 -7.90 9.66
C THR A 154 -6.52 -7.70 8.70
N GLY A 155 -7.12 -8.79 8.26
CA GLY A 155 -8.27 -8.77 7.37
C GLY A 155 -8.86 -10.16 7.16
N MET A 156 -9.84 -10.22 6.29
CA MET A 156 -10.51 -11.46 5.91
C MET A 156 -10.64 -11.57 4.40
N THR A 157 -10.67 -12.79 3.89
CA THR A 157 -11.09 -13.04 2.51
C THR A 157 -12.60 -12.85 2.38
N ARG A 158 -13.06 -12.51 1.18
CA ARG A 158 -14.51 -12.37 0.89
C ARG A 158 -14.82 -12.77 -0.54
N PHE A 159 -16.01 -13.33 -0.75
CA PHE A 159 -16.51 -13.79 -2.05
C PHE A 159 -15.61 -14.87 -2.68
N GLY A 160 -15.08 -14.64 -3.90
CA GLY A 160 -14.33 -15.60 -4.67
C GLY A 160 -13.00 -16.00 -4.03
N THR A 161 -13.03 -16.89 -3.05
CA THR A 161 -11.85 -17.54 -2.47
C THR A 161 -11.90 -19.01 -2.85
N PHE A 162 -10.85 -19.52 -3.49
CA PHE A 162 -10.85 -20.86 -4.05
C PHE A 162 -9.55 -21.60 -3.70
N TRP A 163 -9.71 -22.92 -3.51
CA TRP A 163 -8.57 -23.84 -3.51
C TRP A 163 -8.23 -24.22 -4.94
N VAL A 164 -6.96 -24.12 -5.28
CA VAL A 164 -6.39 -24.45 -6.58
C VAL A 164 -5.45 -25.64 -6.42
N GLU A 165 -5.54 -26.63 -7.29
CA GLU A 165 -4.62 -27.75 -7.42
C GLU A 165 -4.19 -27.87 -8.86
N ASP A 166 -2.89 -28.01 -9.08
CA ASP A 166 -2.27 -28.15 -10.42
C ASP A 166 -2.73 -27.08 -11.44
N GLY A 167 -2.98 -25.86 -10.96
CA GLY A 167 -3.44 -24.75 -11.77
C GLY A 167 -4.94 -24.72 -12.06
N GLU A 168 -5.72 -25.62 -11.48
CA GLU A 168 -7.17 -25.71 -11.67
C GLU A 168 -7.93 -25.37 -10.38
N ILE A 169 -9.03 -24.63 -10.50
CA ILE A 169 -9.92 -24.35 -9.36
C ILE A 169 -10.69 -25.62 -9.01
N VAL A 170 -10.42 -26.15 -7.81
CA VAL A 170 -11.06 -27.40 -7.33
C VAL A 170 -12.27 -27.15 -6.48
N ALA A 171 -12.20 -26.19 -5.56
CA ALA A 171 -13.29 -25.95 -4.62
C ALA A 171 -13.35 -24.50 -4.14
N PRO A 172 -14.53 -23.96 -3.83
CA PRO A 172 -14.64 -22.72 -3.06
C PRO A 172 -14.20 -22.98 -1.62
N ILE A 173 -13.58 -21.96 -1.03
CA ILE A 173 -13.12 -21.96 0.36
C ILE A 173 -13.97 -20.98 1.16
N ASP A 174 -14.26 -21.32 2.38
CA ASP A 174 -14.93 -20.44 3.33
C ASP A 174 -14.02 -19.24 3.72
N VAL A 175 -14.58 -18.26 4.41
CA VAL A 175 -13.88 -17.05 4.80
C VAL A 175 -12.67 -17.39 5.68
N LEU A 176 -11.51 -16.91 5.25
CA LEU A 176 -10.25 -17.02 5.98
C LEU A 176 -9.86 -15.66 6.58
N ARG A 177 -9.26 -15.67 7.74
CA ARG A 177 -8.65 -14.50 8.36
C ARG A 177 -7.14 -14.53 8.19
N PHE A 178 -6.54 -13.36 7.97
CA PHE A 178 -5.09 -13.19 8.00
C PHE A 178 -4.69 -12.06 8.95
N ASP A 179 -3.47 -12.10 9.41
CA ASP A 179 -2.81 -11.04 10.16
C ASP A 179 -1.30 -11.12 9.83
N ASP A 180 -0.81 -10.17 9.03
CA ASP A 180 0.57 -10.21 8.56
C ASP A 180 1.15 -8.82 8.32
N THR A 181 2.45 -8.74 8.15
CA THR A 181 3.15 -7.49 7.88
C THR A 181 3.27 -7.24 6.38
N ALA A 182 3.21 -5.97 5.97
CA ALA A 182 3.47 -5.59 4.59
C ALA A 182 4.86 -6.07 4.11
N PHE A 183 5.83 -6.17 5.01
CA PHE A 183 7.17 -6.68 4.71
C PHE A 183 7.20 -8.16 4.34
N HIS A 184 6.38 -8.97 4.99
CA HIS A 184 6.27 -10.39 4.65
C HIS A 184 5.44 -10.60 3.37
N LEU A 185 4.42 -9.77 3.16
CA LEU A 185 3.57 -9.85 1.98
C LEU A 185 4.27 -9.39 0.70
N LEU A 186 5.20 -8.45 0.80
CA LEU A 186 5.88 -7.79 -0.32
C LEU A 186 7.39 -8.07 -0.39
N GLY A 187 7.95 -8.78 0.60
CA GLY A 187 9.39 -9.09 0.72
C GLY A 187 9.86 -10.36 0.04
#